data_0bd263c5a3de6cb64bb203312fedf142
#
_entry.id   0bd263c5a3de6cb64bb203312fedf142
#
_cell.length_a   1.000
_cell.length_b   1.000
_cell.length_c   1.000
_cell.angle_alpha   90.00
_cell.angle_beta   90.00
_cell.angle_gamma   90.00
#
_symmetry.space_group_name_H-M   'P 1'
#
loop_
_entity.id
_entity.type
_entity.pdbx_description
1 polymer ?
#
loop_
_entity_poly.entity_id
_entity_poly.type
_entity_poly.pdbx_seq_one_letter_code
_entity_poly.pdbx_strand_id
1 'polypeptide(L)'
;MSSTPEDLLPSARIRLAALELFGSQGFDRTTVRQIAALAGVSPGLVIHHFGSKHDLRLACDAYACQLFDDERVFLKDSGPMPSLESWVHDHPDLPPVRTYLVQCLRGGGEMADRAYQLLCSVSEDLLTEAESQGLVRLPADREAAIALLATWSAGLQVLSDLFARRL
;
A
#
# COMPACT_ATOMS: atom_id res chain seq x y z
N MET A 1 15.01 4.90 -14.33
CA MET A 1 16.10 3.92 -14.08
C MET A 1 15.61 3.01 -12.98
N SER A 2 15.24 1.78 -13.33
CA SER A 2 14.71 0.80 -12.36
C SER A 2 15.88 0.32 -11.48
N SER A 3 15.87 0.71 -10.20
CA SER A 3 16.86 0.21 -9.24
C SER A 3 16.58 -1.27 -8.99
N THR A 4 17.56 -2.12 -9.25
CA THR A 4 17.47 -3.53 -8.88
C THR A 4 17.42 -3.66 -7.34
N PRO A 5 16.79 -4.70 -6.77
CA PRO A 5 16.76 -4.92 -5.31
C PRO A 5 18.16 -4.89 -4.65
N GLU A 6 19.20 -5.18 -5.40
CA GLU A 6 20.59 -5.16 -4.93
C GLU A 6 21.15 -3.74 -4.72
N ASP A 7 20.61 -2.73 -5.41
CA ASP A 7 21.05 -1.33 -5.29
C ASP A 7 20.41 -0.61 -4.09
N LEU A 8 19.40 -1.22 -3.46
CA LEU A 8 18.73 -0.64 -2.29
C LEU A 8 19.55 -0.79 -1.02
N LEU A 9 19.49 0.24 -0.15
CA LEU A 9 20.05 0.16 1.20
C LEU A 9 19.48 -1.05 1.96
N PRO A 10 20.28 -1.72 2.81
CA PRO A 10 19.84 -2.89 3.56
C PRO A 10 18.53 -2.68 4.33
N SER A 11 18.31 -1.52 4.91
CA SER A 11 17.08 -1.17 5.60
C SER A 11 15.85 -1.15 4.67
N ALA A 12 15.99 -0.66 3.43
CA ALA A 12 14.91 -0.67 2.44
C ALA A 12 14.58 -2.11 2.00
N ARG A 13 15.59 -2.94 1.75
CA ARG A 13 15.43 -4.37 1.41
C ARG A 13 14.70 -5.13 2.53
N ILE A 14 15.09 -4.90 3.79
CA ILE A 14 14.45 -5.52 4.96
C ILE A 14 12.97 -5.09 5.05
N ARG A 15 12.68 -3.80 4.85
CA ARG A 15 11.32 -3.27 4.89
C ARG A 15 10.43 -3.86 3.78
N LEU A 16 10.93 -3.94 2.55
CA LEU A 16 10.19 -4.54 1.44
C LEU A 16 9.91 -6.02 1.69
N ALA A 17 10.91 -6.79 2.15
CA ALA A 17 10.73 -8.19 2.51
C ALA A 17 9.71 -8.37 3.67
N ALA A 18 9.70 -7.45 4.63
CA ALA A 18 8.73 -7.46 5.71
C ALA A 18 7.31 -7.17 5.21
N LEU A 19 7.13 -6.17 4.35
CA LEU A 19 5.84 -5.84 3.72
C LEU A 19 5.28 -7.04 2.95
N GLU A 20 6.10 -7.71 2.15
CA GLU A 20 5.71 -8.90 1.39
C GLU A 20 5.26 -10.04 2.31
N LEU A 21 6.04 -10.36 3.35
CA LEU A 21 5.73 -11.46 4.27
C LEU A 21 4.56 -11.12 5.20
N PHE A 22 4.50 -9.90 5.73
CA PHE A 22 3.35 -9.46 6.54
C PHE A 22 2.07 -9.44 5.72
N GLY A 23 2.15 -9.03 4.46
CA GLY A 23 1.00 -9.02 3.55
C GLY A 23 0.51 -10.42 3.16
N SER A 24 1.43 -11.32 2.83
CA SER A 24 1.07 -12.66 2.32
C SER A 24 0.65 -13.64 3.41
N GLN A 25 1.31 -13.66 4.55
CA GLN A 25 1.06 -14.65 5.62
C GLN A 25 0.64 -14.05 6.97
N GLY A 26 0.63 -12.72 7.09
CA GLY A 26 0.27 -12.00 8.31
C GLY A 26 1.44 -11.83 9.29
N PHE A 27 1.27 -10.88 10.23
CA PHE A 27 2.30 -10.52 11.21
C PHE A 27 2.71 -11.69 12.10
N ASP A 28 1.75 -12.41 12.69
CA ASP A 28 2.03 -13.43 13.71
C ASP A 28 2.84 -14.60 13.15
N ARG A 29 2.54 -15.02 11.92
CA ARG A 29 3.23 -16.13 11.25
C ARG A 29 4.58 -15.76 10.65
N THR A 30 4.88 -14.48 10.52
CA THR A 30 6.15 -13.97 9.98
C THR A 30 7.21 -13.94 11.06
N THR A 31 8.41 -14.44 10.78
CA THR A 31 9.56 -14.42 11.67
C THR A 31 10.67 -13.54 11.14
N VAL A 32 11.50 -12.97 12.04
CA VAL A 32 12.69 -12.19 11.67
C VAL A 32 13.64 -12.98 10.76
N ARG A 33 13.74 -14.31 10.97
CA ARG A 33 14.57 -15.19 10.12
C ARG A 33 14.06 -15.27 8.68
N GLN A 34 12.75 -15.35 8.48
CA GLN A 34 12.15 -15.34 7.14
C GLN A 34 12.38 -14.00 6.44
N ILE A 35 12.17 -12.89 7.16
CA ILE A 35 12.42 -11.54 6.63
C ILE A 35 13.88 -11.39 6.21
N ALA A 36 14.82 -11.80 7.09
CA ALA A 36 16.25 -11.74 6.81
C ALA A 36 16.64 -12.57 5.58
N ALA A 37 16.10 -13.79 5.48
CA ALA A 37 16.35 -14.67 4.33
C ALA A 37 15.85 -14.05 3.02
N LEU A 38 14.63 -13.49 3.00
CA LEU A 38 14.06 -12.84 1.82
C LEU A 38 14.81 -11.55 1.44
N ALA A 39 15.24 -10.77 2.44
CA ALA A 39 16.03 -9.56 2.24
C ALA A 39 17.52 -9.84 1.87
N GLY A 40 17.98 -11.09 1.93
CA GLY A 40 19.39 -11.44 1.68
C GLY A 40 20.35 -10.86 2.73
N VAL A 41 19.93 -10.84 4.01
CA VAL A 41 20.73 -10.32 5.14
C VAL A 41 20.74 -11.28 6.32
N SER A 42 21.56 -11.01 7.34
CA SER A 42 21.52 -11.78 8.59
C SER A 42 20.36 -11.33 9.48
N PRO A 43 19.77 -12.23 10.32
CA PRO A 43 18.77 -11.84 11.31
C PRO A 43 19.24 -10.76 12.28
N GLY A 44 20.53 -10.79 12.64
CA GLY A 44 21.15 -9.76 13.47
C GLY A 44 21.13 -8.38 12.84
N LEU A 45 21.27 -8.29 11.52
CA LEU A 45 21.20 -7.02 10.80
C LEU A 45 19.77 -6.45 10.79
N VAL A 46 18.74 -7.30 10.71
CA VAL A 46 17.34 -6.87 10.86
C VAL A 46 17.11 -6.23 12.23
N ILE A 47 17.55 -6.90 13.30
CA ILE A 47 17.43 -6.38 14.66
C ILE A 47 18.29 -5.11 14.86
N HIS A 48 19.47 -5.06 14.28
CA HIS A 48 20.33 -3.86 14.32
C HIS A 48 19.63 -2.63 13.73
N HIS A 49 18.95 -2.79 12.58
CA HIS A 49 18.29 -1.66 11.91
C HIS A 49 16.96 -1.26 12.55
N PHE A 50 16.19 -2.21 13.05
CA PHE A 50 14.81 -1.96 13.46
C PHE A 50 14.51 -2.25 14.93
N GLY A 51 15.43 -2.84 15.68
CA GLY A 51 15.23 -3.18 17.08
C GLY A 51 14.43 -4.47 17.28
N SER A 52 13.17 -4.49 16.88
CA SER A 52 12.28 -5.64 17.01
C SER A 52 11.42 -5.89 15.76
N LYS A 53 10.77 -7.06 15.72
CA LYS A 53 9.76 -7.34 14.67
C LYS A 53 8.58 -6.34 14.73
N HIS A 54 8.25 -5.90 15.95
CA HIS A 54 7.19 -4.91 16.14
C HIS A 54 7.60 -3.53 15.59
N ASP A 55 8.80 -3.07 15.91
CA ASP A 55 9.30 -1.78 15.40
C ASP A 55 9.46 -1.81 13.87
N LEU A 56 9.87 -2.96 13.31
CA LEU A 56 9.87 -3.15 11.87
C LEU A 56 8.46 -3.05 11.27
N ARG A 57 7.43 -3.56 11.96
CA ARG A 57 6.03 -3.37 11.53
C ARG A 57 5.65 -1.90 11.53
N LEU A 58 5.97 -1.16 12.60
CA LEU A 58 5.71 0.29 12.66
C LEU A 58 6.42 1.05 11.53
N ALA A 59 7.63 0.64 11.17
CA ALA A 59 8.34 1.20 10.01
C ALA A 59 7.68 0.85 8.68
N CYS A 60 7.06 -0.32 8.55
CA CYS A 60 6.24 -0.68 7.38
C CYS A 60 4.95 0.14 7.31
N ASP A 61 4.28 0.35 8.45
CA ASP A 61 3.08 1.17 8.56
C ASP A 61 3.37 2.62 8.12
N ALA A 62 4.43 3.21 8.66
CA ALA A 62 4.85 4.58 8.32
C ALA A 62 5.19 4.72 6.84
N TYR A 63 5.91 3.75 6.28
CA TYR A 63 6.27 3.75 4.87
C TYR A 63 5.06 3.61 3.95
N ALA A 64 4.12 2.73 4.28
CA ALA A 64 2.90 2.58 3.51
C ALA A 64 2.09 3.89 3.48
N CYS A 65 1.94 4.56 4.62
CA CYS A 65 1.27 5.86 4.69
C CYS A 65 2.00 6.93 3.84
N GLN A 66 3.32 7.03 3.99
CA GLN A 66 4.13 8.00 3.25
C GLN A 66 4.03 7.81 1.73
N LEU A 67 4.12 6.57 1.27
CA LEU A 67 4.04 6.26 -0.16
C LEU A 67 2.72 6.77 -0.77
N PHE A 68 1.60 6.64 -0.07
CA PHE A 68 0.32 7.14 -0.54
C PHE A 68 0.19 8.66 -0.45
N ASP A 69 0.80 9.30 0.55
CA ASP A 69 0.81 10.76 0.65
C ASP A 69 1.63 11.38 -0.49
N ASP A 70 2.78 10.80 -0.81
CA ASP A 70 3.64 11.24 -1.93
C ASP A 70 2.91 11.09 -3.27
N GLU A 71 2.18 10.00 -3.47
CA GLU A 71 1.39 9.76 -4.68
C GLU A 71 0.21 10.71 -4.83
N ARG A 72 -0.47 11.05 -3.75
CA ARG A 72 -1.55 12.04 -3.78
C ARG A 72 -1.04 13.41 -4.26
N VAL A 73 0.16 13.81 -3.82
CA VAL A 73 0.81 15.04 -4.30
C VAL A 73 1.10 14.93 -5.79
N PHE A 74 1.66 13.79 -6.23
CA PHE A 74 1.97 13.55 -7.64
C PHE A 74 0.73 13.57 -8.55
N LEU A 75 -0.38 12.93 -8.14
CA LEU A 75 -1.64 12.92 -8.91
C LEU A 75 -2.26 14.32 -9.04
N LYS A 76 -2.06 15.19 -8.06
CA LYS A 76 -2.55 16.58 -8.12
C LYS A 76 -1.73 17.47 -9.06
N ASP A 77 -0.43 17.21 -9.16
CA ASP A 77 0.50 18.10 -9.90
C ASP A 77 0.80 17.65 -11.33
N SER A 78 0.49 16.42 -11.73
CA SER A 78 1.03 15.80 -12.94
C SER A 78 0.13 15.84 -14.18
N GLY A 79 -1.06 16.44 -14.14
CA GLY A 79 -1.96 16.45 -15.31
C GLY A 79 -2.63 15.10 -15.59
N PRO A 80 -2.91 14.73 -16.86
CA PRO A 80 -3.64 13.49 -17.15
C PRO A 80 -2.88 12.28 -16.62
N MET A 81 -3.59 11.41 -15.87
CA MET A 81 -3.03 10.21 -15.22
C MET A 81 -2.20 9.38 -16.22
N PRO A 82 -0.96 9.01 -15.87
CA PRO A 82 -0.22 8.01 -16.63
C PRO A 82 -1.02 6.70 -16.69
N SER A 83 -0.77 5.88 -17.71
CA SER A 83 -1.41 4.57 -17.76
C SER A 83 -1.07 3.79 -16.47
N LEU A 84 -2.03 3.03 -15.94
CA LEU A 84 -1.82 2.19 -14.75
C LEU A 84 -0.58 1.30 -14.89
N GLU A 85 -0.29 0.86 -16.09
CA GLU A 85 0.85 0.00 -16.43
C GLU A 85 2.19 0.75 -16.28
N SER A 86 2.28 1.99 -16.75
CA SER A 86 3.45 2.86 -16.57
C SER A 86 3.67 3.17 -15.09
N TRP A 87 2.59 3.50 -14.40
CA TRP A 87 2.65 3.87 -13.00
C TRP A 87 3.11 2.71 -12.09
N VAL A 88 2.58 1.48 -12.30
CA VAL A 88 3.04 0.27 -11.57
C VAL A 88 4.49 -0.06 -11.89
N HIS A 89 4.94 0.19 -13.13
CA HIS A 89 6.33 -0.04 -13.53
C HIS A 89 7.31 0.90 -12.80
N ASP A 90 6.90 2.14 -12.58
CA ASP A 90 7.73 3.15 -11.92
C ASP A 90 7.76 3.01 -10.39
N HIS A 91 6.83 2.23 -9.81
CA HIS A 91 6.69 2.01 -8.36
C HIS A 91 6.70 0.51 -7.99
N PRO A 92 7.87 -0.15 -8.06
CA PRO A 92 7.98 -1.61 -7.83
C PRO A 92 7.66 -2.04 -6.39
N ASP A 93 7.62 -1.14 -5.45
CA ASP A 93 7.28 -1.34 -4.03
C ASP A 93 5.76 -1.29 -3.74
N LEU A 94 4.95 -0.80 -4.70
CA LEU A 94 3.50 -0.74 -4.54
C LEU A 94 2.82 -2.10 -4.35
N PRO A 95 3.13 -3.15 -5.14
CA PRO A 95 2.47 -4.44 -4.95
C PRO A 95 2.63 -5.02 -3.53
N PRO A 96 3.83 -5.02 -2.91
CA PRO A 96 3.99 -5.42 -1.50
C PRO A 96 3.20 -4.56 -0.53
N VAL A 97 3.23 -3.23 -0.70
CA VAL A 97 2.48 -2.29 0.16
C VAL A 97 0.98 -2.53 0.04
N ARG A 98 0.45 -2.68 -1.18
CA ARG A 98 -0.96 -2.97 -1.40
C ARG A 98 -1.40 -4.26 -0.71
N THR A 99 -0.63 -5.34 -0.88
CA THR A 99 -0.91 -6.63 -0.25
C THR A 99 -0.89 -6.52 1.27
N TYR A 100 0.06 -5.76 1.82
CA TYR A 100 0.16 -5.47 3.24
C TYR A 100 -1.08 -4.72 3.76
N LEU A 101 -1.52 -3.67 3.08
CA LEU A 101 -2.71 -2.88 3.47
C LEU A 101 -3.99 -3.71 3.42
N VAL A 102 -4.15 -4.57 2.40
CA VAL A 102 -5.28 -5.52 2.33
C VAL A 102 -5.27 -6.46 3.55
N GLN A 103 -4.10 -6.93 3.95
CA GLN A 103 -3.98 -7.77 5.15
C GLN A 103 -4.30 -6.99 6.43
N CYS A 104 -3.91 -5.71 6.52
CA CYS A 104 -4.28 -4.84 7.64
C CYS A 104 -5.80 -4.64 7.71
N LEU A 105 -6.45 -4.33 6.59
CA LEU A 105 -7.92 -4.18 6.52
C LEU A 105 -8.67 -5.44 7.00
N ARG A 106 -8.15 -6.62 6.68
CA ARG A 106 -8.73 -7.90 7.15
C ARG A 106 -8.51 -8.15 8.65
N GLY A 107 -7.40 -7.65 9.17
CA GLY A 107 -7.01 -7.86 10.58
C GLY A 107 -7.69 -6.91 11.57
N GLY A 108 -8.22 -5.79 11.11
CA GLY A 108 -8.75 -4.72 11.96
C GLY A 108 -7.67 -3.96 12.73
N GLY A 109 -8.12 -3.09 13.65
CA GLY A 109 -7.24 -2.29 14.49
C GLY A 109 -6.80 -0.98 13.85
N GLU A 110 -5.94 -0.23 14.55
CA GLU A 110 -5.55 1.14 14.19
C GLU A 110 -5.03 1.27 12.75
N MET A 111 -4.23 0.30 12.28
CA MET A 111 -3.72 0.34 10.92
C MET A 111 -4.81 0.09 9.88
N ALA A 112 -5.83 -0.71 10.19
CA ALA A 112 -6.99 -0.87 9.31
C ALA A 112 -7.78 0.43 9.19
N ASP A 113 -7.98 1.13 10.30
CA ASP A 113 -8.67 2.44 10.32
C ASP A 113 -7.89 3.46 9.49
N ARG A 114 -6.58 3.52 9.63
CA ARG A 114 -5.70 4.39 8.82
C ARG A 114 -5.76 4.02 7.33
N ALA A 115 -5.68 2.74 6.99
CA ALA A 115 -5.77 2.28 5.60
C ALA A 115 -7.13 2.64 4.98
N TYR A 116 -8.22 2.51 5.74
CA TYR A 116 -9.54 2.91 5.27
C TYR A 116 -9.68 4.43 5.11
N GLN A 117 -9.19 5.22 6.05
CA GLN A 117 -9.15 6.69 5.95
C GLN A 117 -8.39 7.14 4.71
N LEU A 118 -7.28 6.48 4.40
CA LEU A 118 -6.50 6.74 3.19
C LEU A 118 -7.31 6.45 1.92
N LEU A 119 -8.01 5.30 1.86
CA LEU A 119 -8.90 4.99 0.75
C LEU A 119 -10.02 6.03 0.59
N CYS A 120 -10.60 6.50 1.69
CA CYS A 120 -11.60 7.58 1.67
C CYS A 120 -11.01 8.87 1.10
N SER A 121 -9.81 9.24 1.53
CA SER A 121 -9.13 10.45 1.08
C SER A 121 -8.80 10.41 -0.42
N VAL A 122 -8.28 9.29 -0.93
CA VAL A 122 -8.05 9.08 -2.37
C VAL A 122 -9.36 9.12 -3.14
N SER A 123 -10.42 8.51 -2.61
CA SER A 123 -11.75 8.51 -3.23
C SER A 123 -12.33 9.93 -3.31
N GLU A 124 -12.13 10.76 -2.29
CA GLU A 124 -12.55 12.15 -2.27
C GLU A 124 -11.84 12.98 -3.34
N ASP A 125 -10.51 12.83 -3.46
CA ASP A 125 -9.72 13.51 -4.47
C ASP A 125 -10.18 13.12 -5.89
N LEU A 126 -10.38 11.84 -6.16
CA LEU A 126 -10.88 11.33 -7.44
C LEU A 126 -12.27 11.85 -7.79
N LEU A 127 -13.20 11.82 -6.83
CA LEU A 127 -14.57 12.30 -7.05
C LEU A 127 -14.59 13.81 -7.27
N THR A 128 -13.78 14.58 -6.57
CA THR A 128 -13.65 16.02 -6.72
C THR A 128 -13.13 16.38 -8.10
N GLU A 129 -12.10 15.68 -8.57
CA GLU A 129 -11.54 15.89 -9.90
C GLU A 129 -12.53 15.50 -10.99
N ALA A 130 -13.18 14.34 -10.88
CA ALA A 130 -14.19 13.90 -11.84
C ALA A 130 -15.40 14.87 -11.93
N GLU A 131 -15.81 15.46 -10.79
CA GLU A 131 -16.87 16.46 -10.75
C GLU A 131 -16.43 17.77 -11.42
N SER A 132 -15.18 18.21 -11.16
CA SER A 132 -14.62 19.43 -11.78
C SER A 132 -14.55 19.35 -13.30
N GLN A 133 -14.29 18.15 -13.82
CA GLN A 133 -14.26 17.84 -15.25
C GLN A 133 -15.64 17.58 -15.86
N GLY A 134 -16.70 17.59 -15.07
CA GLY A 134 -18.08 17.32 -15.50
C GLY A 134 -18.35 15.86 -15.88
N LEU A 135 -17.45 14.93 -15.50
CA LEU A 135 -17.58 13.48 -15.76
C LEU A 135 -18.62 12.82 -14.88
N VAL A 136 -18.81 13.32 -13.66
CA VAL A 136 -19.79 12.81 -12.70
C VAL A 136 -20.52 13.99 -12.05
N ARG A 137 -21.73 13.71 -11.56
CA ARG A 137 -22.49 14.60 -10.68
C ARG A 137 -22.64 13.91 -9.34
N LEU A 138 -22.04 14.47 -8.31
CA LEU A 138 -22.11 13.89 -6.98
C LEU A 138 -23.51 14.04 -6.35
N PRO A 139 -23.95 13.06 -5.57
CA PRO A 139 -25.17 13.18 -4.77
C PRO A 139 -25.00 14.23 -3.67
N ALA A 140 -26.13 14.65 -3.07
CA ALA A 140 -26.12 15.60 -1.97
C ALA A 140 -25.36 15.06 -0.74
N ASP A 141 -25.39 13.76 -0.51
CA ASP A 141 -24.59 13.08 0.51
C ASP A 141 -23.23 12.67 -0.08
N ARG A 142 -22.28 13.61 0.01
CA ARG A 142 -20.93 13.44 -0.50
C ARG A 142 -20.11 12.42 0.32
N GLU A 143 -20.34 12.37 1.63
CA GLU A 143 -19.65 11.40 2.50
C GLU A 143 -20.02 9.97 2.16
N ALA A 144 -21.32 9.71 1.91
CA ALA A 144 -21.78 8.40 1.47
C ALA A 144 -21.16 8.00 0.11
N ALA A 145 -21.01 8.93 -0.82
CA ALA A 145 -20.37 8.65 -2.11
C ALA A 145 -18.89 8.29 -1.95
N ILE A 146 -18.16 9.02 -1.11
CA ILE A 146 -16.75 8.74 -0.79
C ILE A 146 -16.61 7.36 -0.13
N ALA A 147 -17.42 7.09 0.91
CA ALA A 147 -17.38 5.82 1.61
C ALA A 147 -17.72 4.63 0.70
N LEU A 148 -18.67 4.80 -0.22
CA LEU A 148 -19.04 3.77 -1.19
C LEU A 148 -17.88 3.47 -2.15
N LEU A 149 -17.24 4.50 -2.71
CA LEU A 149 -16.11 4.33 -3.62
C LEU A 149 -14.90 3.71 -2.90
N ALA A 150 -14.59 4.17 -1.67
CA ALA A 150 -13.53 3.60 -0.85
C ALA A 150 -13.78 2.11 -0.53
N THR A 151 -15.02 1.77 -0.15
CA THR A 151 -15.42 0.37 0.13
C THR A 151 -15.33 -0.49 -1.13
N TRP A 152 -15.77 0.02 -2.29
CA TRP A 152 -15.63 -0.67 -3.57
C TRP A 152 -14.17 -0.93 -3.91
N SER A 153 -13.32 0.10 -3.80
CA SER A 153 -11.88 -0.01 -4.07
C SER A 153 -11.20 -1.02 -3.16
N ALA A 154 -11.52 -1.01 -1.86
CA ALA A 154 -11.05 -2.02 -0.91
C ALA A 154 -11.55 -3.43 -1.28
N GLY A 155 -12.83 -3.57 -1.65
CA GLY A 155 -13.42 -4.83 -2.09
C GLY A 155 -12.74 -5.40 -3.33
N LEU A 156 -12.47 -4.58 -4.34
CA LEU A 156 -11.74 -4.98 -5.53
C LEU A 156 -10.33 -5.47 -5.20
N GLN A 157 -9.62 -4.83 -4.29
CA GLN A 157 -8.30 -5.26 -3.87
C GLN A 157 -8.33 -6.58 -3.10
N VAL A 158 -9.28 -6.76 -2.18
CA VAL A 158 -9.45 -8.02 -1.43
C VAL A 158 -9.83 -9.17 -2.35
N LEU A 159 -10.61 -8.92 -3.39
CA LEU A 159 -11.12 -9.93 -4.32
C LEU A 159 -10.26 -10.08 -5.59
N SER A 160 -9.20 -9.28 -5.76
CA SER A 160 -8.36 -9.28 -6.97
C SER A 160 -7.87 -10.67 -7.36
N ASP A 161 -7.42 -11.46 -6.37
CA ASP A 161 -6.92 -12.82 -6.60
C ASP A 161 -8.03 -13.78 -7.07
N LEU A 162 -9.28 -13.55 -6.64
CA LEU A 162 -10.43 -14.33 -7.08
C LEU A 162 -10.82 -13.98 -8.52
N PHE A 163 -10.74 -12.70 -8.89
CA PHE A 163 -10.98 -12.27 -10.26
C PHE A 163 -9.90 -12.79 -11.21
N ALA A 164 -8.63 -12.69 -10.84
CA ALA A 164 -7.52 -13.16 -11.67
C ALA A 164 -7.54 -14.68 -11.96
N ARG A 165 -8.17 -15.49 -11.10
CA ARG A 165 -8.33 -16.95 -11.31
C ARG A 165 -9.48 -17.31 -12.23
N ARG A 166 -10.38 -16.39 -12.54
CA ARG A 166 -11.59 -16.64 -13.34
C ARG A 166 -11.54 -16.04 -14.73
N LEU A 167 -10.56 -15.19 -15.01
CA LEU A 167 -10.26 -14.65 -16.35
C LEU A 167 -9.13 -15.42 -17.00
#